data_0dc08e47ae55c9ac40c38b8684632b65
#
_entry.id   0dc08e47ae55c9ac40c38b8684632b65
#
_cell.length_a   1.000
_cell.length_b   1.000
_cell.length_c   1.000
_cell.angle_alpha   90.00
_cell.angle_beta   90.00
_cell.angle_gamma   90.00
#
_symmetry.space_group_name_H-M   'P 1'
#
loop_
_entity.id
_entity.type
_entity.pdbx_description
1 polymer ?
#
loop_
_entity_poly.entity_id
_entity_poly.type
_entity_poly.pdbx_seq_one_letter_code
_entity_poly.pdbx_strand_id
1 'polypeptide(L)'
;LKPHGAPKDFPTRLIDRLFGWIFRPFNRFFHRSSNGYQGLVGKTLGRRGAVFAVYLLLLCAAGVMFKIVPGGFIPTQDKLYLIGGVKMPEGSSLARTDAVIRKMSEIGMNTEGVDYAVAFPGLNALQFTNTPNTGTVFFGLKPFDQRKHTAAEINAEINAKIAQIQQGFGFSILPPPILGLGQGSGYSLYIQDRGGLGYGALQSAVNAMSGAIMQTPGMHFPISTYQANVPQLDVQVDRDKAKAQGVSLTDLFGTLQTYLGSSYVNDFNQFGRTWRVMAQADGPYRESVEDIANLRTRNNQGEMVPIGSMVNIS
;
A
#
# COMPACT_ATOMS: atom_id res chain seq x y z
N LEU A 1 -26.13 -63.60 -2.23
CA LEU A 1 -25.41 -63.36 -0.98
C LEU A 1 -25.56 -64.59 -0.09
N LYS A 2 -24.43 -65.25 0.25
CA LYS A 2 -24.46 -66.41 1.14
C LYS A 2 -24.69 -65.94 2.59
N PRO A 3 -25.43 -66.70 3.39
CA PRO A 3 -25.65 -66.36 4.80
C PRO A 3 -24.34 -66.45 5.58
N HIS A 4 -24.24 -65.63 6.64
CA HIS A 4 -23.11 -65.63 7.56
C HIS A 4 -22.91 -67.04 8.17
N GLY A 5 -21.71 -67.64 7.97
CA GLY A 5 -21.40 -68.94 8.49
C GLY A 5 -21.42 -70.10 7.46
N ALA A 6 -21.76 -69.83 6.18
CA ALA A 6 -21.70 -70.82 5.13
C ALA A 6 -20.24 -71.31 4.86
N PRO A 7 -20.03 -72.60 4.51
CA PRO A 7 -18.68 -73.07 4.21
C PRO A 7 -18.03 -72.29 3.06
N LYS A 8 -16.77 -71.94 3.26
CA LYS A 8 -16.01 -71.13 2.31
C LYS A 8 -15.70 -71.90 1.04
N ASP A 9 -16.05 -71.32 -0.12
CA ASP A 9 -15.71 -71.84 -1.44
C ASP A 9 -14.20 -71.78 -1.70
N PHE A 10 -13.72 -72.61 -2.69
CA PHE A 10 -12.32 -72.63 -3.07
C PHE A 10 -11.73 -71.25 -3.37
N PRO A 11 -12.38 -70.32 -4.13
CA PRO A 11 -11.87 -68.96 -4.36
C PRO A 11 -11.75 -68.16 -3.07
N THR A 12 -12.73 -68.23 -2.18
CA THR A 12 -12.71 -67.54 -0.88
C THR A 12 -11.58 -68.02 0.01
N ARG A 13 -11.26 -69.35 0.01
CA ARG A 13 -10.13 -69.88 0.76
C ARG A 13 -8.78 -69.42 0.19
N LEU A 14 -8.67 -69.28 -1.13
CA LEU A 14 -7.47 -68.79 -1.77
C LEU A 14 -7.22 -67.30 -1.42
N ILE A 15 -8.26 -66.46 -1.52
CA ILE A 15 -8.21 -65.06 -1.14
C ILE A 15 -7.88 -64.87 0.34
N ASP A 16 -8.51 -65.67 1.23
CA ASP A 16 -8.19 -65.64 2.68
C ASP A 16 -6.75 -66.08 2.98
N ARG A 17 -6.16 -66.94 2.16
CA ARG A 17 -4.77 -67.38 2.32
C ARG A 17 -3.76 -66.34 1.85
N LEU A 18 -4.07 -65.64 0.77
CA LEU A 18 -3.21 -64.62 0.18
C LEU A 18 -3.31 -63.28 0.92
N PHE A 19 -4.52 -62.85 1.25
CA PHE A 19 -4.80 -61.50 1.81
C PHE A 19 -5.35 -61.55 3.25
N GLY A 20 -5.47 -62.73 3.88
CA GLY A 20 -6.01 -62.85 5.23
C GLY A 20 -5.21 -62.11 6.28
N TRP A 21 -3.93 -61.86 6.06
CA TRP A 21 -3.09 -61.08 6.94
C TRP A 21 -3.48 -59.59 6.97
N ILE A 22 -4.11 -59.07 5.90
CA ILE A 22 -4.66 -57.70 5.81
C ILE A 22 -6.11 -57.68 6.29
N PHE A 23 -6.94 -58.61 5.80
CA PHE A 23 -8.38 -58.59 6.08
C PHE A 23 -8.73 -58.94 7.54
N ARG A 24 -7.97 -59.82 8.18
CA ARG A 24 -8.26 -60.18 9.59
C ARG A 24 -8.05 -59.03 10.57
N PRO A 25 -6.94 -58.27 10.54
CA PRO A 25 -6.79 -57.12 11.42
C PRO A 25 -7.76 -55.98 11.04
N PHE A 26 -8.02 -55.75 9.75
CA PHE A 26 -8.99 -54.77 9.29
C PHE A 26 -10.41 -55.07 9.81
N ASN A 27 -10.89 -56.32 9.61
CA ASN A 27 -12.21 -56.72 10.09
C ASN A 27 -12.32 -56.63 11.63
N ARG A 28 -11.24 -57.00 12.34
CA ARG A 28 -11.17 -56.88 13.79
C ARG A 28 -11.26 -55.43 14.26
N PHE A 29 -10.52 -54.54 13.57
CA PHE A 29 -10.57 -53.11 13.81
C PHE A 29 -11.98 -52.54 13.53
N PHE A 30 -12.53 -52.90 12.36
CA PHE A 30 -13.85 -52.44 11.94
C PHE A 30 -14.96 -52.89 12.94
N HIS A 31 -14.95 -54.17 13.33
CA HIS A 31 -15.91 -54.66 14.35
C HIS A 31 -15.76 -53.97 15.71
N ARG A 32 -14.51 -53.73 16.13
CA ARG A 32 -14.29 -52.95 17.38
C ARG A 32 -14.80 -51.53 17.27
N SER A 33 -14.50 -50.85 16.16
CA SER A 33 -15.00 -49.51 15.93
C SER A 33 -16.50 -49.44 15.80
N SER A 34 -17.12 -50.38 15.10
CA SER A 34 -18.60 -50.51 15.00
C SER A 34 -19.25 -50.74 16.34
N ASN A 35 -18.75 -51.67 17.13
CA ASN A 35 -19.29 -51.93 18.46
C ASN A 35 -19.09 -50.75 19.44
N GLY A 36 -17.92 -50.05 19.34
CA GLY A 36 -17.67 -48.85 20.10
C GLY A 36 -18.63 -47.72 19.73
N TYR A 37 -18.88 -47.52 18.44
CA TYR A 37 -19.84 -46.55 17.92
C TYR A 37 -21.25 -46.88 18.37
N GLN A 38 -21.71 -48.13 18.25
CA GLN A 38 -23.04 -48.54 18.73
C GLN A 38 -23.20 -48.33 20.26
N GLY A 39 -22.15 -48.62 21.04
CA GLY A 39 -22.16 -48.35 22.47
C GLY A 39 -22.21 -46.88 22.82
N LEU A 40 -21.48 -46.04 22.07
CA LEU A 40 -21.50 -44.56 22.21
C LEU A 40 -22.89 -44.01 21.88
N VAL A 41 -23.46 -44.37 20.73
CA VAL A 41 -24.79 -43.96 20.31
C VAL A 41 -25.86 -44.41 21.32
N GLY A 42 -25.78 -45.67 21.83
CA GLY A 42 -26.71 -46.15 22.83
C GLY A 42 -26.64 -45.35 24.14
N LYS A 43 -25.42 -44.99 24.62
CA LYS A 43 -25.25 -44.12 25.80
C LYS A 43 -25.78 -42.71 25.57
N THR A 44 -25.52 -42.16 24.37
CA THR A 44 -25.99 -40.84 23.96
C THR A 44 -27.52 -40.77 23.91
N LEU A 45 -28.15 -41.76 23.30
CA LEU A 45 -29.62 -41.90 23.27
C LEU A 45 -30.24 -42.11 24.64
N GLY A 46 -29.54 -42.81 25.55
CA GLY A 46 -29.99 -42.98 26.95
C GLY A 46 -29.93 -41.70 27.77
N ARG A 47 -29.08 -40.72 27.39
CA ARG A 47 -28.90 -39.42 28.11
C ARG A 47 -29.40 -38.24 27.27
N ARG A 48 -30.58 -38.37 26.66
CA ARG A 48 -31.14 -37.37 25.74
C ARG A 48 -31.13 -35.95 26.28
N GLY A 49 -31.51 -35.75 27.58
CA GLY A 49 -31.53 -34.42 28.19
C GLY A 49 -30.14 -33.76 28.30
N ALA A 50 -29.13 -34.56 28.68
CA ALA A 50 -27.77 -34.04 28.77
C ALA A 50 -27.19 -33.69 27.39
N VAL A 51 -27.45 -34.53 26.37
CA VAL A 51 -27.01 -34.25 24.99
C VAL A 51 -27.70 -33.00 24.44
N PHE A 52 -28.99 -32.84 24.69
CA PHE A 52 -29.73 -31.63 24.27
C PHE A 52 -29.22 -30.38 25.00
N ALA A 53 -28.90 -30.46 26.29
CA ALA A 53 -28.31 -29.35 27.04
C ALA A 53 -26.94 -28.94 26.47
N VAL A 54 -26.05 -29.90 26.11
CA VAL A 54 -24.78 -29.64 25.48
C VAL A 54 -24.98 -29.00 24.09
N TYR A 55 -25.95 -29.49 23.31
CA TYR A 55 -26.29 -28.91 22.00
C TYR A 55 -26.74 -27.44 22.13
N LEU A 56 -27.66 -27.14 23.09
CA LEU A 56 -28.10 -25.78 23.37
C LEU A 56 -26.94 -24.88 23.83
N LEU A 57 -26.05 -25.40 24.67
CA LEU A 57 -24.86 -24.66 25.11
C LEU A 57 -23.94 -24.32 23.91
N LEU A 58 -23.72 -25.26 23.00
CA LEU A 58 -22.93 -25.01 21.78
C LEU A 58 -23.62 -24.00 20.87
N LEU A 59 -24.95 -24.05 20.72
CA LEU A 59 -25.69 -23.04 19.95
C LEU A 59 -25.58 -21.65 20.58
N CYS A 60 -25.71 -21.55 21.90
CA CYS A 60 -25.51 -20.29 22.61
C CYS A 60 -24.09 -19.77 22.44
N ALA A 61 -23.08 -20.64 22.59
CA ALA A 61 -21.68 -20.28 22.39
C ALA A 61 -21.44 -19.80 20.98
N ALA A 62 -21.97 -20.48 19.96
CA ALA A 62 -21.88 -20.05 18.55
C ALA A 62 -22.54 -18.68 18.36
N GLY A 63 -23.74 -18.45 18.91
CA GLY A 63 -24.42 -17.16 18.86
C GLY A 63 -23.62 -16.02 19.50
N VAL A 64 -23.00 -16.29 20.64
CA VAL A 64 -22.08 -15.32 21.28
C VAL A 64 -20.85 -15.05 20.42
N MET A 65 -20.23 -16.09 19.85
CA MET A 65 -19.07 -15.93 18.98
C MET A 65 -19.41 -15.12 17.72
N PHE A 66 -20.58 -15.31 17.13
CA PHE A 66 -21.03 -14.48 15.99
C PHE A 66 -21.16 -12.99 16.34
N LYS A 67 -21.46 -12.65 17.59
CA LYS A 67 -21.48 -11.25 18.04
C LYS A 67 -20.11 -10.68 18.36
N ILE A 68 -19.17 -11.50 18.82
CA ILE A 68 -17.82 -11.07 19.23
C ILE A 68 -16.87 -10.98 18.04
N VAL A 69 -17.01 -11.89 17.07
CA VAL A 69 -16.15 -11.88 15.87
C VAL A 69 -16.47 -10.66 15.02
N PRO A 70 -15.50 -9.75 14.81
CA PRO A 70 -15.72 -8.57 13.97
C PRO A 70 -16.08 -9.01 12.55
N GLY A 71 -17.21 -8.53 12.06
CA GLY A 71 -17.63 -8.76 10.67
C GLY A 71 -16.76 -7.95 9.72
N GLY A 72 -16.29 -8.54 8.65
CA GLY A 72 -15.55 -7.86 7.59
C GLY A 72 -15.60 -8.67 6.30
N PHE A 73 -15.55 -7.97 5.17
CA PHE A 73 -15.57 -8.64 3.85
C PHE A 73 -14.29 -9.47 3.65
N ILE A 74 -13.14 -8.93 4.03
CA ILE A 74 -11.86 -9.62 4.01
C ILE A 74 -11.08 -9.22 5.27
N PRO A 75 -10.63 -10.18 6.09
CA PRO A 75 -9.81 -9.87 7.25
C PRO A 75 -8.46 -9.27 6.84
N THR A 76 -7.88 -8.43 7.70
CA THR A 76 -6.53 -7.91 7.53
C THR A 76 -5.54 -9.07 7.44
N GLN A 77 -4.66 -9.01 6.43
CA GLN A 77 -3.67 -10.06 6.17
C GLN A 77 -2.27 -9.53 6.47
N ASP A 78 -1.47 -10.38 7.08
CA ASP A 78 -0.04 -10.14 7.18
C ASP A 78 0.65 -10.59 5.89
N LYS A 79 1.06 -9.62 5.08
CA LYS A 79 1.66 -9.84 3.75
C LYS A 79 3.18 -9.77 3.75
N LEU A 80 3.82 -9.83 4.92
CA LEU A 80 5.27 -9.72 5.10
C LEU A 80 5.84 -8.36 4.68
N TYR A 81 5.03 -7.33 4.57
CA TYR A 81 5.49 -5.96 4.39
C TYR A 81 4.50 -4.92 4.92
N LEU A 82 5.01 -3.72 5.22
CA LEU A 82 4.25 -2.54 5.60
C LEU A 82 4.53 -1.42 4.60
N ILE A 83 3.60 -0.49 4.46
CA ILE A 83 3.73 0.69 3.61
C ILE A 83 3.81 1.91 4.52
N GLY A 84 4.98 2.54 4.57
CA GLY A 84 5.18 3.83 5.21
C GLY A 84 5.01 4.97 4.21
N GLY A 85 4.45 6.08 4.64
CA GLY A 85 4.33 7.29 3.86
C GLY A 85 4.72 8.52 4.67
N VAL A 86 5.24 9.53 4.00
CA VAL A 86 5.44 10.86 4.58
C VAL A 86 4.85 11.92 3.67
N LYS A 87 4.17 12.89 4.28
CA LYS A 87 3.73 14.14 3.65
C LYS A 87 4.42 15.30 4.35
N MET A 88 5.30 15.96 3.62
CA MET A 88 5.99 17.17 4.07
C MET A 88 5.11 18.40 3.85
N PRO A 89 5.38 19.54 4.53
CA PRO A 89 4.74 20.81 4.24
C PRO A 89 4.79 21.17 2.75
N GLU A 90 3.79 21.90 2.29
CA GLU A 90 3.71 22.39 0.92
C GLU A 90 4.96 23.21 0.56
N GLY A 91 5.46 23.07 -0.67
CA GLY A 91 6.70 23.71 -1.09
C GLY A 91 8.00 23.06 -0.58
N SER A 92 7.93 21.94 0.14
CA SER A 92 9.14 21.22 0.56
C SER A 92 9.87 20.63 -0.64
N SER A 93 11.19 20.80 -0.66
CA SER A 93 12.05 20.23 -1.71
C SER A 93 12.19 18.70 -1.55
N LEU A 94 12.53 18.04 -2.67
CA LEU A 94 12.78 16.60 -2.68
C LEU A 94 13.92 16.21 -1.72
N ALA A 95 14.96 17.04 -1.58
CA ALA A 95 16.08 16.81 -0.66
C ALA A 95 15.63 16.78 0.80
N ARG A 96 14.71 17.66 1.21
CA ARG A 96 14.12 17.63 2.56
C ARG A 96 13.28 16.37 2.78
N THR A 97 12.52 15.97 1.80
CA THR A 97 11.72 14.73 1.83
C THR A 97 12.63 13.51 1.91
N ASP A 98 13.71 13.46 1.12
CA ASP A 98 14.72 12.39 1.18
C ASP A 98 15.34 12.25 2.57
N ALA A 99 15.71 13.36 3.20
CA ALA A 99 16.26 13.34 4.56
C ALA A 99 15.28 12.75 5.59
N VAL A 100 13.99 13.04 5.48
CA VAL A 100 12.97 12.49 6.39
C VAL A 100 12.70 11.01 6.07
N ILE A 101 12.63 10.65 4.79
CA ILE A 101 12.36 9.26 4.41
C ILE A 101 13.49 8.31 4.81
N ARG A 102 14.74 8.80 4.80
CA ARG A 102 15.91 8.07 5.34
C ARG A 102 15.76 7.81 6.84
N LYS A 103 15.35 8.81 7.63
CA LYS A 103 15.05 8.63 9.06
C LYS A 103 13.95 7.60 9.29
N MET A 104 12.90 7.61 8.47
CA MET A 104 11.85 6.59 8.55
C MET A 104 12.39 5.20 8.23
N SER A 105 13.27 5.08 7.23
CA SER A 105 13.92 3.81 6.90
C SER A 105 14.79 3.30 8.05
N GLU A 106 15.55 4.18 8.70
CA GLU A 106 16.36 3.85 9.88
C GLU A 106 15.50 3.39 11.06
N ILE A 107 14.37 4.08 11.31
CA ILE A 107 13.39 3.67 12.33
C ILE A 107 12.88 2.26 12.04
N GLY A 108 12.51 1.97 10.79
CA GLY A 108 12.06 0.65 10.38
C GLY A 108 13.14 -0.40 10.59
N MET A 109 14.34 -0.17 10.09
CA MET A 109 15.48 -1.11 10.20
C MET A 109 15.87 -1.39 11.66
N ASN A 110 15.66 -0.43 12.56
CA ASN A 110 15.91 -0.56 14.01
C ASN A 110 14.67 -1.09 14.78
N THR A 111 13.65 -1.60 14.09
CA THR A 111 12.48 -2.20 14.72
C THR A 111 12.53 -3.72 14.56
N GLU A 112 12.32 -4.45 15.67
CA GLU A 112 12.36 -5.92 15.66
C GLU A 112 11.31 -6.49 14.70
N GLY A 113 11.72 -7.43 13.85
CA GLY A 113 10.84 -8.07 12.87
C GLY A 113 10.87 -7.44 11.48
N VAL A 114 11.54 -6.30 11.29
CA VAL A 114 11.84 -5.74 9.96
C VAL A 114 13.13 -6.37 9.43
N ASP A 115 13.12 -6.74 8.15
CA ASP A 115 14.26 -7.35 7.45
C ASP A 115 14.98 -6.32 6.57
N TYR A 116 14.22 -5.53 5.81
CA TYR A 116 14.74 -4.49 4.94
C TYR A 116 13.77 -3.32 4.80
N ALA A 117 14.29 -2.18 4.34
CA ALA A 117 13.49 -1.01 3.98
C ALA A 117 13.88 -0.52 2.58
N VAL A 118 12.89 -0.23 1.74
CA VAL A 118 13.09 0.35 0.41
C VAL A 118 12.34 1.67 0.35
N ALA A 119 13.08 2.75 0.12
CA ALA A 119 12.57 4.12 0.18
C ALA A 119 12.52 4.77 -1.21
N PHE A 120 11.45 5.50 -1.46
CA PHE A 120 11.19 6.25 -2.69
C PHE A 120 10.82 7.68 -2.34
N PRO A 121 11.80 8.61 -2.25
CA PRO A 121 11.50 10.02 -2.09
C PRO A 121 10.81 10.55 -3.34
N GLY A 122 9.78 11.39 -3.16
CA GLY A 122 8.98 11.93 -4.25
C GLY A 122 7.83 11.04 -4.73
N LEU A 123 7.72 9.81 -4.26
CA LEU A 123 6.63 8.89 -4.63
C LEU A 123 5.53 8.89 -3.57
N ASN A 124 4.30 9.12 -4.00
CA ASN A 124 3.11 8.82 -3.22
C ASN A 124 2.52 7.47 -3.69
N ALA A 125 2.84 6.39 -2.98
CA ALA A 125 2.39 5.05 -3.37
C ALA A 125 0.89 4.83 -3.18
N LEU A 126 0.20 5.62 -2.36
CA LEU A 126 -1.26 5.51 -2.18
C LEU A 126 -2.03 6.04 -3.39
N GLN A 127 -1.45 6.98 -4.13
CA GLN A 127 -2.07 7.63 -5.28
C GLN A 127 -1.34 7.39 -6.61
N PHE A 128 -0.17 6.75 -6.55
CA PHE A 128 0.72 6.56 -7.70
C PHE A 128 1.08 7.88 -8.40
N THR A 129 1.29 8.94 -7.60
CA THR A 129 1.69 10.26 -8.08
C THR A 129 3.09 10.60 -7.60
N ASN A 130 3.79 11.44 -8.36
CA ASN A 130 5.10 11.96 -7.98
C ASN A 130 4.97 13.41 -7.56
N THR A 131 5.31 13.70 -6.31
CA THR A 131 5.35 15.06 -5.76
C THR A 131 6.55 15.21 -4.84
N PRO A 132 7.30 16.31 -4.91
CA PRO A 132 8.56 16.47 -4.16
C PRO A 132 8.38 16.45 -2.65
N ASN A 133 7.20 16.81 -2.15
CA ASN A 133 6.88 16.85 -0.73
C ASN A 133 6.24 15.56 -0.18
N THR A 134 6.25 14.47 -0.94
CA THR A 134 5.81 13.14 -0.47
C THR A 134 6.91 12.11 -0.62
N GLY A 135 6.84 11.06 0.17
CA GLY A 135 7.73 9.92 0.04
C GLY A 135 7.10 8.65 0.58
N THR A 136 7.56 7.52 0.10
CA THR A 136 7.06 6.19 0.49
C THR A 136 8.23 5.29 0.90
N VAL A 137 8.03 4.51 1.96
CA VAL A 137 8.94 3.44 2.39
C VAL A 137 8.18 2.13 2.44
N PHE A 138 8.72 1.10 1.85
CA PHE A 138 8.25 -0.27 2.04
C PHE A 138 9.15 -0.96 3.06
N PHE A 139 8.57 -1.41 4.17
CA PHE A 139 9.28 -2.18 5.19
C PHE A 139 8.97 -3.65 4.95
N GLY A 140 9.96 -4.41 4.48
CA GLY A 140 9.87 -5.86 4.38
C GLY A 140 10.02 -6.48 5.76
N LEU A 141 9.12 -7.39 6.13
CA LEU A 141 9.14 -8.09 7.40
C LEU A 141 9.82 -9.43 7.28
N LYS A 142 10.47 -9.87 8.34
CA LYS A 142 11.03 -11.22 8.44
C LYS A 142 9.93 -12.28 8.27
N PRO A 143 10.26 -13.48 7.79
CA PRO A 143 9.34 -14.61 7.74
C PRO A 143 8.69 -14.90 9.11
N PHE A 144 7.52 -15.53 9.11
CA PHE A 144 6.72 -15.77 10.32
C PHE A 144 7.47 -16.58 11.39
N ASP A 145 8.32 -17.49 10.98
CA ASP A 145 9.16 -18.33 11.84
C ASP A 145 10.35 -17.60 12.46
N GLN A 146 10.71 -16.43 11.93
CA GLN A 146 11.86 -15.61 12.36
C GLN A 146 11.47 -14.37 13.15
N ARG A 147 10.18 -14.14 13.41
CA ARG A 147 9.70 -13.00 14.19
C ARG A 147 8.70 -13.42 15.27
N LYS A 148 8.71 -12.70 16.38
CA LYS A 148 7.79 -12.91 17.51
C LYS A 148 6.53 -12.07 17.42
N HIS A 149 6.63 -10.90 16.76
CA HIS A 149 5.57 -9.91 16.66
C HIS A 149 4.80 -10.03 15.34
N THR A 150 3.50 -9.78 15.40
CA THR A 150 2.65 -9.68 14.22
C THR A 150 2.95 -8.40 13.43
N ALA A 151 2.57 -8.36 12.13
CA ALA A 151 2.70 -7.14 11.35
C ALA A 151 1.96 -5.94 11.96
N ALA A 152 0.84 -6.18 12.64
CA ALA A 152 0.08 -5.13 13.33
C ALA A 152 0.86 -4.53 14.51
N GLU A 153 1.52 -5.36 15.33
CA GLU A 153 2.35 -4.91 16.47
C GLU A 153 3.58 -4.15 15.97
N ILE A 154 4.27 -4.67 14.97
CA ILE A 154 5.42 -3.99 14.33
C ILE A 154 4.98 -2.64 13.74
N ASN A 155 3.84 -2.59 13.06
CA ASN A 155 3.28 -1.36 12.52
C ASN A 155 2.96 -0.33 13.60
N ALA A 156 2.41 -0.76 14.73
CA ALA A 156 2.14 0.12 15.87
C ALA A 156 3.44 0.69 16.47
N GLU A 157 4.47 -0.13 16.63
CA GLU A 157 5.79 0.31 17.11
C GLU A 157 6.44 1.31 16.16
N ILE A 158 6.43 1.02 14.86
CA ILE A 158 6.97 1.93 13.82
C ILE A 158 6.22 3.27 13.87
N ASN A 159 4.88 3.27 13.94
CA ASN A 159 4.09 4.48 14.03
C ASN A 159 4.40 5.31 15.28
N ALA A 160 4.59 4.68 16.44
CA ALA A 160 4.97 5.37 17.67
C ALA A 160 6.32 6.09 17.55
N LYS A 161 7.27 5.49 16.83
CA LYS A 161 8.59 6.10 16.56
C LYS A 161 8.50 7.18 15.48
N ILE A 162 7.73 6.96 14.40
CA ILE A 162 7.52 7.93 13.32
C ILE A 162 6.81 9.19 13.84
N ALA A 163 5.90 9.07 14.80
CA ALA A 163 5.19 10.21 15.42
C ALA A 163 6.14 11.24 16.06
N GLN A 164 7.39 10.87 16.34
CA GLN A 164 8.42 11.79 16.88
C GLN A 164 9.06 12.67 15.78
N ILE A 165 8.79 12.38 14.51
CA ILE A 165 9.29 13.19 13.38
C ILE A 165 8.43 14.45 13.26
N GLN A 166 9.01 15.62 13.57
CA GLN A 166 8.32 16.90 13.56
C GLN A 166 8.32 17.59 12.19
N GLN A 167 9.15 17.14 11.25
CA GLN A 167 9.38 17.81 9.95
C GLN A 167 8.26 17.59 8.93
N GLY A 168 7.39 16.58 9.16
CA GLY A 168 6.30 16.22 8.28
C GLY A 168 5.37 15.20 8.94
N PHE A 169 4.24 14.94 8.30
CA PHE A 169 3.31 13.90 8.76
C PHE A 169 3.74 12.55 8.19
N GLY A 170 4.28 11.69 9.05
CA GLY A 170 4.65 10.32 8.70
C GLY A 170 3.64 9.30 9.26
N PHE A 171 3.45 8.21 8.55
CA PHE A 171 2.60 7.10 8.95
C PHE A 171 3.11 5.76 8.37
N SER A 172 2.67 4.67 8.97
CA SER A 172 2.83 3.31 8.45
C SER A 172 1.51 2.56 8.53
N ILE A 173 1.18 1.80 7.51
CA ILE A 173 -0.05 1.01 7.42
C ILE A 173 0.23 -0.41 6.93
N LEU A 174 -0.66 -1.34 7.30
CA LEU A 174 -0.70 -2.64 6.65
C LEU A 174 -1.20 -2.48 5.21
N PRO A 175 -0.64 -3.24 4.26
CA PRO A 175 -1.13 -3.21 2.89
C PRO A 175 -2.58 -3.68 2.82
N PRO A 176 -3.39 -3.10 1.91
CA PRO A 176 -4.78 -3.53 1.73
C PRO A 176 -4.85 -5.01 1.35
N PRO A 177 -5.88 -5.75 1.81
CA PRO A 177 -6.04 -7.17 1.48
C PRO A 177 -6.08 -7.44 -0.02
N ILE A 178 -6.72 -6.56 -0.78
CA ILE A 178 -6.79 -6.60 -2.25
C ILE A 178 -6.34 -5.25 -2.79
N LEU A 179 -5.30 -5.24 -3.62
CA LEU A 179 -4.88 -4.05 -4.35
C LEU A 179 -5.97 -3.63 -5.34
N GLY A 180 -6.35 -2.35 -5.30
CA GLY A 180 -7.36 -1.78 -6.18
C GLY A 180 -8.81 -1.84 -5.64
N LEU A 181 -9.08 -2.58 -4.57
CA LEU A 181 -10.39 -2.61 -3.90
C LEU A 181 -10.44 -1.68 -2.68
N GLY A 182 -10.07 -0.42 -2.86
CA GLY A 182 -9.94 0.55 -1.80
C GLY A 182 -8.55 0.56 -1.15
N GLN A 183 -8.31 1.56 -0.31
CA GLN A 183 -7.01 1.77 0.35
C GLN A 183 -6.99 1.17 1.77
N GLY A 184 -7.25 -0.13 1.88
CA GLY A 184 -7.25 -0.83 3.15
C GLY A 184 -8.64 -0.88 3.78
N SER A 185 -8.90 -0.04 4.76
CA SER A 185 -10.21 0.11 5.42
C SER A 185 -10.61 1.58 5.40
N GLY A 186 -11.91 1.86 5.39
CA GLY A 186 -12.39 3.23 5.44
C GLY A 186 -13.36 3.58 4.32
N TYR A 187 -13.48 4.86 4.05
CA TYR A 187 -14.36 5.40 3.03
C TYR A 187 -13.62 6.48 2.23
N SER A 188 -14.08 6.73 1.00
CA SER A 188 -13.63 7.82 0.15
C SER A 188 -14.72 8.88 0.09
N LEU A 189 -14.33 10.13 0.31
CA LEU A 189 -15.22 11.29 0.25
C LEU A 189 -14.68 12.30 -0.76
N TYR A 190 -15.56 12.81 -1.60
CA TYR A 190 -15.25 13.91 -2.51
C TYR A 190 -15.91 15.20 -2.02
N ILE A 191 -15.11 16.25 -1.84
CA ILE A 191 -15.58 17.60 -1.53
C ILE A 191 -15.49 18.42 -2.80
N GLN A 192 -16.63 18.95 -3.27
CA GLN A 192 -16.72 19.68 -4.51
C GLN A 192 -17.16 21.12 -4.25
N ASP A 193 -16.41 22.10 -4.78
CA ASP A 193 -16.85 23.49 -4.84
C ASP A 193 -17.85 23.67 -5.99
N ARG A 194 -19.14 23.68 -5.67
CA ARG A 194 -20.23 23.96 -6.63
C ARG A 194 -20.57 25.44 -6.74
N GLY A 195 -20.14 26.24 -5.77
CA GLY A 195 -20.45 27.66 -5.69
C GLY A 195 -19.41 28.55 -6.36
N GLY A 196 -18.28 27.97 -6.82
CA GLY A 196 -17.17 28.76 -7.36
C GLY A 196 -16.50 29.66 -6.35
N LEU A 197 -16.49 29.26 -5.06
CA LEU A 197 -15.91 30.03 -3.94
C LEU A 197 -14.38 30.06 -3.97
N GLY A 198 -13.77 29.21 -4.79
CA GLY A 198 -12.34 29.17 -5.04
C GLY A 198 -11.55 28.22 -4.15
N TYR A 199 -10.26 28.10 -4.47
CA TYR A 199 -9.36 27.11 -3.88
C TYR A 199 -9.19 27.23 -2.37
N GLY A 200 -9.15 28.46 -1.82
CA GLY A 200 -9.01 28.69 -0.39
C GLY A 200 -10.24 28.25 0.42
N ALA A 201 -11.45 28.47 -0.11
CA ALA A 201 -12.69 28.01 0.51
C ALA A 201 -12.77 26.48 0.51
N LEU A 202 -12.36 25.85 -0.60
CA LEU A 202 -12.30 24.39 -0.70
C LEU A 202 -11.28 23.80 0.29
N GLN A 203 -10.10 24.42 0.44
CA GLN A 203 -9.11 24.00 1.45
C GLN A 203 -9.66 24.10 2.87
N SER A 204 -10.38 25.18 3.17
CA SER A 204 -11.01 25.37 4.49
C SER A 204 -12.06 24.28 4.77
N ALA A 205 -12.86 23.93 3.77
CA ALA A 205 -13.85 22.85 3.87
C ALA A 205 -13.19 21.47 4.08
N VAL A 206 -12.09 21.20 3.36
CA VAL A 206 -11.29 19.97 3.54
C VAL A 206 -10.72 19.88 4.95
N ASN A 207 -10.16 20.97 5.47
CA ASN A 207 -9.59 21.01 6.82
C ASN A 207 -10.67 20.83 7.89
N ALA A 208 -11.83 21.49 7.75
CA ALA A 208 -12.96 21.35 8.67
C ALA A 208 -13.49 19.91 8.68
N MET A 209 -13.65 19.29 7.51
CA MET A 209 -14.08 17.90 7.39
C MET A 209 -13.06 16.93 8.02
N SER A 210 -11.77 17.15 7.76
CA SER A 210 -10.71 16.33 8.38
C SER A 210 -10.72 16.43 9.90
N GLY A 211 -10.93 17.63 10.44
CA GLY A 211 -11.09 17.86 11.88
C GLY A 211 -12.31 17.14 12.47
N ALA A 212 -13.45 17.20 11.78
CA ALA A 212 -14.68 16.50 12.21
C ALA A 212 -14.51 14.96 12.18
N ILE A 213 -13.84 14.43 11.17
CA ILE A 213 -13.53 12.99 11.05
C ILE A 213 -12.67 12.52 12.23
N MET A 214 -11.64 13.29 12.59
CA MET A 214 -10.78 12.92 13.73
C MET A 214 -11.51 12.92 15.08
N GLN A 215 -12.62 13.65 15.20
CA GLN A 215 -13.46 13.68 16.40
C GLN A 215 -14.56 12.61 16.39
N THR A 216 -14.76 11.91 15.27
CA THR A 216 -15.79 10.89 15.13
C THR A 216 -15.28 9.54 15.62
N PRO A 217 -15.95 8.90 16.61
CA PRO A 217 -15.54 7.61 17.12
C PRO A 217 -15.46 6.55 16.02
N GLY A 218 -14.35 5.82 15.98
CA GLY A 218 -14.10 4.78 14.97
C GLY A 218 -13.56 5.27 13.65
N MET A 219 -13.37 6.58 13.47
CA MET A 219 -12.73 7.17 12.30
C MET A 219 -11.37 7.75 12.68
N HIS A 220 -10.33 7.37 11.94
CA HIS A 220 -8.95 7.80 12.19
C HIS A 220 -8.25 8.13 10.89
N PHE A 221 -7.27 9.04 10.95
CA PHE A 221 -6.36 9.37 9.86
C PHE A 221 -7.02 9.78 8.53
N PRO A 222 -7.80 10.89 8.48
CA PRO A 222 -8.26 11.44 7.22
C PRO A 222 -7.06 11.90 6.40
N ILE A 223 -6.94 11.41 5.17
CA ILE A 223 -5.87 11.79 4.25
C ILE A 223 -6.49 12.55 3.10
N SER A 224 -6.08 13.80 2.92
CA SER A 224 -6.40 14.60 1.74
C SER A 224 -5.12 14.90 0.96
N THR A 225 -5.23 14.85 -0.35
CA THR A 225 -4.15 15.18 -1.27
C THR A 225 -4.29 16.57 -1.85
N TYR A 226 -5.40 17.22 -1.55
CA TYR A 226 -5.64 18.58 -1.97
C TYR A 226 -4.62 19.53 -1.35
N GLN A 227 -4.02 20.39 -2.16
CA GLN A 227 -3.03 21.40 -1.78
C GLN A 227 -3.33 22.68 -2.54
N ALA A 228 -3.72 23.74 -1.81
CA ALA A 228 -4.05 25.03 -2.40
C ALA A 228 -2.91 26.05 -2.31
N ASN A 229 -1.93 25.83 -1.42
CA ASN A 229 -0.90 26.81 -1.08
C ASN A 229 0.51 26.38 -1.57
N VAL A 230 0.59 25.59 -2.65
CA VAL A 230 1.88 25.25 -3.22
C VAL A 230 2.42 26.48 -3.97
N PRO A 231 3.57 27.03 -3.59
CA PRO A 231 4.20 28.11 -4.32
C PRO A 231 4.46 27.69 -5.77
N GLN A 232 4.05 28.52 -6.71
CA GLN A 232 4.25 28.31 -8.14
C GLN A 232 4.87 29.55 -8.75
N LEU A 233 5.71 29.37 -9.76
CA LEU A 233 6.21 30.47 -10.57
C LEU A 233 5.38 30.54 -11.85
N ASP A 234 4.79 31.69 -12.12
CA ASP A 234 4.14 31.99 -13.37
C ASP A 234 5.15 32.60 -14.36
N VAL A 235 5.36 31.92 -15.47
CA VAL A 235 6.31 32.35 -16.52
C VAL A 235 5.52 32.81 -17.73
N GLN A 236 5.31 34.13 -17.81
CA GLN A 236 4.61 34.76 -18.92
C GLN A 236 5.57 35.11 -20.05
N VAL A 237 5.33 34.53 -21.22
CA VAL A 237 6.16 34.76 -22.42
C VAL A 237 5.68 35.97 -23.20
N ASP A 238 6.57 36.95 -23.40
CA ASP A 238 6.38 38.06 -24.33
C ASP A 238 6.68 37.60 -25.74
N ARG A 239 5.64 37.25 -26.49
CA ARG A 239 5.75 36.67 -27.83
C ARG A 239 6.31 37.66 -28.84
N ASP A 240 6.07 38.95 -28.65
CA ASP A 240 6.56 40.00 -29.58
C ASP A 240 8.07 40.18 -29.40
N LYS A 241 8.55 40.17 -28.14
CA LYS A 241 9.99 40.19 -27.86
C LYS A 241 10.69 38.92 -28.38
N ALA A 242 10.11 37.75 -28.17
CA ALA A 242 10.67 36.50 -28.68
C ALA A 242 10.82 36.55 -30.21
N LYS A 243 9.78 37.01 -30.90
CA LYS A 243 9.81 37.18 -32.38
C LYS A 243 10.83 38.23 -32.83
N ALA A 244 10.91 39.39 -32.14
CA ALA A 244 11.86 40.44 -32.45
C ALA A 244 13.32 39.99 -32.29
N GLN A 245 13.61 39.08 -31.35
CA GLN A 245 14.92 38.49 -31.11
C GLN A 245 15.19 37.24 -32.00
N GLY A 246 14.28 36.90 -32.90
CA GLY A 246 14.40 35.77 -33.80
C GLY A 246 14.29 34.39 -33.10
N VAL A 247 13.68 34.34 -31.90
CA VAL A 247 13.51 33.09 -31.16
C VAL A 247 12.12 32.49 -31.44
N SER A 248 12.11 31.23 -31.86
CA SER A 248 10.85 30.52 -32.03
C SER A 248 10.24 30.13 -30.68
N LEU A 249 8.91 30.17 -30.55
CA LEU A 249 8.25 29.73 -29.34
C LEU A 249 8.49 28.24 -29.04
N THR A 250 8.69 27.42 -30.10
CA THR A 250 9.01 25.99 -29.95
C THR A 250 10.36 25.82 -29.27
N ASP A 251 11.38 26.57 -29.70
CA ASP A 251 12.72 26.49 -29.10
C ASP A 251 12.73 27.03 -27.68
N LEU A 252 11.98 28.12 -27.42
CA LEU A 252 11.84 28.69 -26.08
C LEU A 252 11.19 27.69 -25.11
N PHE A 253 10.03 27.17 -25.47
CA PHE A 253 9.34 26.18 -24.61
C PHE A 253 10.09 24.86 -24.53
N GLY A 254 10.74 24.40 -25.59
CA GLY A 254 11.59 23.23 -25.61
C GLY A 254 12.78 23.36 -24.66
N THR A 255 13.37 24.57 -24.60
CA THR A 255 14.43 24.88 -23.64
C THR A 255 13.92 24.82 -22.20
N LEU A 256 12.83 25.55 -21.88
CA LEU A 256 12.21 25.52 -20.55
C LEU A 256 11.86 24.08 -20.14
N GLN A 257 11.24 23.30 -21.04
CA GLN A 257 10.89 21.92 -20.79
C GLN A 257 12.13 21.08 -20.47
N THR A 258 13.17 21.18 -21.28
CA THR A 258 14.38 20.36 -21.10
C THR A 258 15.10 20.69 -19.80
N TYR A 259 15.29 21.97 -19.50
CA TYR A 259 16.03 22.38 -18.32
C TYR A 259 15.23 22.20 -17.03
N LEU A 260 13.92 22.54 -17.00
CA LEU A 260 13.10 22.52 -15.80
C LEU A 260 12.33 21.19 -15.64
N GLY A 261 11.71 20.70 -16.72
CA GLY A 261 10.81 19.55 -16.71
C GLY A 261 11.44 18.23 -17.13
N SER A 262 12.66 18.24 -17.64
CA SER A 262 13.34 17.13 -18.30
C SER A 262 12.86 16.84 -19.73
N SER A 263 13.75 16.29 -20.52
CA SER A 263 13.47 15.81 -21.88
C SER A 263 13.98 14.38 -22.03
N TYR A 264 13.14 13.53 -22.58
CA TYR A 264 13.54 12.19 -22.98
C TYR A 264 14.40 12.26 -24.25
N VAL A 265 15.59 11.68 -24.17
CA VAL A 265 16.55 11.69 -25.28
C VAL A 265 16.50 10.37 -26.04
N ASN A 266 16.69 9.26 -25.36
CA ASN A 266 16.72 7.91 -25.95
C ASN A 266 16.68 6.84 -24.87
N ASP A 267 16.60 5.57 -25.31
CA ASP A 267 16.75 4.39 -24.46
C ASP A 267 18.05 3.64 -24.80
N PHE A 268 18.61 2.94 -23.82
CA PHE A 268 19.68 1.97 -24.03
C PHE A 268 19.43 0.69 -23.25
N ASN A 269 19.92 -0.44 -23.76
CA ASN A 269 19.77 -1.74 -23.14
C ASN A 269 21.06 -2.13 -22.42
N GLN A 270 20.97 -2.34 -21.09
CA GLN A 270 22.10 -2.82 -20.29
C GLN A 270 21.58 -3.66 -19.11
N PHE A 271 22.32 -4.71 -18.75
CA PHE A 271 21.96 -5.63 -17.66
C PHE A 271 20.57 -6.27 -17.79
N GLY A 272 20.13 -6.58 -19.02
CA GLY A 272 18.83 -7.20 -19.29
C GLY A 272 17.62 -6.27 -19.10
N ARG A 273 17.84 -4.95 -18.99
CA ARG A 273 16.80 -3.92 -18.85
C ARG A 273 17.01 -2.81 -19.86
N THR A 274 15.90 -2.16 -20.23
CA THR A 274 15.91 -0.92 -21.01
C THR A 274 15.96 0.27 -20.05
N TRP A 275 16.94 1.13 -20.22
CA TRP A 275 17.17 2.33 -19.43
C TRP A 275 16.86 3.56 -20.27
N ARG A 276 16.16 4.53 -19.66
CA ARG A 276 15.85 5.80 -20.30
C ARG A 276 16.95 6.82 -20.04
N VAL A 277 17.35 7.52 -21.10
CA VAL A 277 18.23 8.69 -21.00
C VAL A 277 17.37 9.93 -20.93
N MET A 278 17.43 10.62 -19.80
CA MET A 278 16.70 11.87 -19.56
C MET A 278 17.73 13.00 -19.41
N ALA A 279 17.49 14.12 -20.08
CA ALA A 279 18.28 15.34 -19.93
C ALA A 279 17.52 16.37 -19.09
N GLN A 280 18.18 16.96 -18.11
CA GLN A 280 17.62 18.02 -17.26
C GLN A 280 18.77 18.89 -16.72
N ALA A 281 18.50 20.15 -16.39
CA ALA A 281 19.47 20.95 -15.66
C ALA A 281 19.72 20.36 -14.26
N ASP A 282 20.97 20.41 -13.80
CA ASP A 282 21.28 20.04 -12.42
C ASP A 282 20.70 21.07 -11.43
N GLY A 283 20.51 20.67 -10.16
CA GLY A 283 19.86 21.47 -9.12
C GLY A 283 20.31 22.92 -9.06
N PRO A 284 21.62 23.21 -8.93
CA PRO A 284 22.15 24.58 -8.82
C PRO A 284 21.83 25.52 -9.97
N TYR A 285 21.36 25.01 -11.10
CA TYR A 285 21.00 25.80 -12.29
C TYR A 285 19.49 25.99 -12.47
N ARG A 286 18.67 25.66 -11.48
CA ARG A 286 17.20 25.77 -11.50
C ARG A 286 16.57 25.95 -10.12
N GLU A 287 17.34 26.50 -9.16
CA GLU A 287 16.88 26.69 -7.77
C GLU A 287 16.24 28.05 -7.56
N SER A 288 16.58 29.05 -8.38
CA SER A 288 16.11 30.42 -8.25
C SER A 288 15.40 30.93 -9.52
N VAL A 289 14.67 32.03 -9.38
CA VAL A 289 14.04 32.73 -10.51
C VAL A 289 15.11 33.25 -11.48
N GLU A 290 16.23 33.72 -10.95
CA GLU A 290 17.38 34.21 -11.72
C GLU A 290 17.99 33.09 -12.58
N ASP A 291 18.06 31.88 -12.11
CA ASP A 291 18.56 30.74 -12.90
C ASP A 291 17.69 30.50 -14.11
N ILE A 292 16.35 30.58 -13.97
CA ILE A 292 15.41 30.44 -15.08
C ILE A 292 15.61 31.55 -16.09
N ALA A 293 15.77 32.80 -15.62
CA ALA A 293 16.01 33.94 -16.48
C ALA A 293 17.33 33.86 -17.25
N ASN A 294 18.34 33.23 -16.64
CA ASN A 294 19.67 33.04 -17.24
C ASN A 294 19.76 31.88 -18.23
N LEU A 295 18.75 31.00 -18.28
CA LEU A 295 18.69 29.96 -19.31
C LEU A 295 18.73 30.58 -20.70
N ARG A 296 19.37 29.89 -21.63
CA ARG A 296 19.55 30.42 -22.99
C ARG A 296 18.93 29.49 -24.02
N THR A 297 18.24 30.10 -24.98
CA THR A 297 17.72 29.42 -26.18
C THR A 297 18.37 29.96 -27.43
N ARG A 298 18.32 29.24 -28.53
CA ARG A 298 18.96 29.61 -29.79
C ARG A 298 17.97 30.40 -30.64
N ASN A 299 18.44 31.50 -31.23
CA ASN A 299 17.69 32.26 -32.23
C ASN A 299 17.89 31.70 -33.65
N ASN A 300 17.20 32.28 -34.62
CA ASN A 300 17.29 31.88 -36.06
C ASN A 300 18.65 32.18 -36.70
N GLN A 301 19.52 32.96 -36.06
CA GLN A 301 20.90 33.25 -36.51
C GLN A 301 21.92 32.32 -35.83
N GLY A 302 21.46 31.46 -34.90
CA GLY A 302 22.31 30.53 -34.16
C GLY A 302 22.91 31.10 -32.86
N GLU A 303 22.55 32.32 -32.50
CA GLU A 303 23.01 32.98 -31.27
C GLU A 303 22.24 32.54 -30.06
N MET A 304 22.89 32.54 -28.89
CA MET A 304 22.30 32.14 -27.61
C MET A 304 21.70 33.36 -26.90
N VAL A 305 20.37 33.44 -26.86
CA VAL A 305 19.59 34.52 -26.27
C VAL A 305 19.10 34.11 -24.89
N PRO A 306 19.27 34.94 -23.80
CA PRO A 306 18.76 34.66 -22.47
C PRO A 306 17.23 34.68 -22.45
N ILE A 307 16.62 33.69 -21.83
CA ILE A 307 15.14 33.55 -21.72
C ILE A 307 14.55 34.73 -20.97
N GLY A 308 15.22 35.24 -19.92
CA GLY A 308 14.77 36.37 -19.14
C GLY A 308 14.53 37.68 -19.92
N SER A 309 15.12 37.80 -21.14
CA SER A 309 14.82 38.95 -21.99
C SER A 309 13.44 38.88 -22.66
N MET A 310 12.81 37.69 -22.66
CA MET A 310 11.54 37.39 -23.34
C MET A 310 10.43 36.91 -22.41
N VAL A 311 10.70 36.73 -21.12
CA VAL A 311 9.72 36.26 -20.16
C VAL A 311 9.62 37.21 -18.97
N ASN A 312 8.44 37.25 -18.36
CA ASN A 312 8.20 37.83 -17.04
C ASN A 312 7.90 36.69 -16.07
N ILE A 313 8.62 36.63 -14.95
CA ILE A 313 8.48 35.57 -13.96
C ILE A 313 7.97 36.22 -12.67
N SER A 314 6.84 35.71 -12.15
CA SER A 314 6.19 36.24 -10.95
C SER A 314 5.77 35.11 -9.99
#